data_a6811e5777612276854780cc789b1b5b
#
_entry.id   a6811e5777612276854780cc789b1b5b
#
_cell.length_a   1.000
_cell.length_b   1.000
_cell.length_c   1.000
_cell.angle_alpha   90.00
_cell.angle_beta   90.00
_cell.angle_gamma   90.00
#
_symmetry.space_group_name_H-M   'P 1'
#
loop_
_entity.id
_entity.type
_entity.pdbx_description
1 polymer ?
#
loop_
_entity_poly.entity_id
_entity_poly.type
_entity_poly.pdbx_seq_one_letter_code
_entity_poly.pdbx_strand_id
1 'polypeptide(L)'
;MWGNSVRMRLSKRAFSEKQEKSIAKELGGKVTPNSGGLRTVSSWKGDINTDTEKLECKITNSSKYTLKFSDLSKIRSYALKYNRDPVFLFEFASGEYKDKYVCLFESNSCEPLTQKSLLFSSADLFKRQKLNTLVYQFKYTDKGVDRGISVYTYRHYLTIRNNQ
;
A
#
# COMPACT_ATOMS: atom_id res chain seq x y z
N MET A 1 -0.54 -30.85 15.64
CA MET A 1 -0.84 -30.09 14.41
C MET A 1 -1.43 -28.68 14.62
N TRP A 2 -1.88 -28.34 15.79
CA TRP A 2 -2.50 -27.03 16.06
C TRP A 2 -1.51 -25.90 16.40
N GLY A 3 -0.26 -26.22 16.73
CA GLY A 3 0.73 -25.23 17.15
C GLY A 3 1.31 -24.35 16.05
N ASN A 4 1.40 -24.83 14.79
CA ASN A 4 2.07 -24.11 13.72
C ASN A 4 1.22 -22.99 13.10
N SER A 5 -0.11 -23.12 13.10
CA SER A 5 -0.98 -22.08 12.53
C SER A 5 -1.08 -20.85 13.41
N VAL A 6 -1.08 -21.03 14.72
CA VAL A 6 -1.12 -19.93 15.70
C VAL A 6 0.19 -19.17 15.73
N ARG A 7 1.33 -19.85 15.69
CA ARG A 7 2.66 -19.20 15.61
C ARG A 7 2.84 -18.41 14.32
N MET A 8 2.38 -18.93 13.16
CA MET A 8 2.44 -18.19 11.89
C MET A 8 1.55 -16.94 11.89
N ARG A 9 0.37 -16.99 12.49
CA ARG A 9 -0.52 -15.82 12.60
C ARG A 9 0.09 -14.72 13.48
N LEU A 10 0.68 -15.10 14.59
CA LEU A 10 1.36 -14.16 15.49
C LEU A 10 2.58 -13.51 14.81
N SER A 11 3.36 -14.28 14.04
CA SER A 11 4.50 -13.73 13.32
C SER A 11 4.08 -12.75 12.22
N LYS A 12 3.02 -13.03 11.46
CA LYS A 12 2.50 -12.11 10.43
C LYS A 12 2.02 -10.79 11.03
N ARG A 13 1.29 -10.84 12.14
CA ARG A 13 0.84 -9.64 12.85
C ARG A 13 2.02 -8.83 13.38
N ALA A 14 3.00 -9.47 14.00
CA ALA A 14 4.20 -8.81 14.50
C ALA A 14 5.02 -8.14 13.37
N PHE A 15 5.11 -8.79 12.20
CA PHE A 15 5.75 -8.22 11.02
C PHE A 15 5.00 -6.98 10.50
N SER A 16 3.68 -7.04 10.41
CA SER A 16 2.85 -5.92 9.97
C SER A 16 2.98 -4.73 10.90
N GLU A 17 2.89 -4.95 12.21
CA GLU A 17 3.06 -3.89 13.22
C GLU A 17 4.46 -3.25 13.18
N LYS A 18 5.50 -4.05 12.95
CA LYS A 18 6.88 -3.56 12.80
C LYS A 18 7.03 -2.71 11.54
N GLN A 19 6.46 -3.14 10.41
CA GLN A 19 6.44 -2.40 9.15
C GLN A 19 5.76 -1.04 9.36
N GLU A 20 4.55 -1.04 9.89
CA GLU A 20 3.77 0.19 10.10
C GLU A 20 4.50 1.19 10.99
N LYS A 21 5.10 0.73 12.09
CA LYS A 21 5.89 1.58 12.99
C LYS A 21 7.13 2.17 12.31
N SER A 22 7.84 1.37 11.51
CA SER A 22 9.01 1.83 10.77
C SER A 22 8.65 2.91 9.76
N ILE A 23 7.61 2.67 8.95
CA ILE A 23 7.14 3.60 7.94
C ILE A 23 6.58 4.87 8.59
N ALA A 24 5.79 4.75 9.66
CA ALA A 24 5.27 5.89 10.39
C ALA A 24 6.39 6.79 10.91
N LYS A 25 7.46 6.20 11.47
CA LYS A 25 8.63 6.95 11.92
C LYS A 25 9.32 7.70 10.79
N GLU A 26 9.53 7.05 9.64
CA GLU A 26 10.15 7.70 8.47
C GLU A 26 9.30 8.86 7.92
N LEU A 27 7.98 8.72 7.96
CA LEU A 27 7.06 9.73 7.42
C LEU A 27 6.64 10.80 8.43
N GLY A 28 7.07 10.70 9.68
CA GLY A 28 6.61 11.59 10.75
C GLY A 28 5.12 11.42 11.09
N GLY A 29 4.60 10.23 10.84
CA GLY A 29 3.20 9.88 11.04
C GLY A 29 2.93 9.10 12.33
N LYS A 30 1.69 8.73 12.54
CA LYS A 30 1.23 7.91 13.65
C LYS A 30 0.53 6.65 13.15
N VAL A 31 0.87 5.52 13.76
CA VAL A 31 0.16 4.26 13.53
C VAL A 31 -1.23 4.34 14.15
N THR A 32 -2.23 3.88 13.42
CA THR A 32 -3.61 3.82 13.92
C THR A 32 -3.71 2.73 15.00
N PRO A 33 -4.15 3.06 16.22
CA PRO A 33 -4.36 2.06 17.26
C PRO A 33 -5.41 1.03 16.82
N ASN A 34 -5.10 -0.27 16.98
CA ASN A 34 -6.01 -1.38 16.67
C ASN A 34 -6.56 -1.34 15.22
N SER A 35 -5.69 -1.14 14.24
CA SER A 35 -6.05 -1.04 12.82
C SER A 35 -6.87 -2.22 12.26
N GLY A 36 -6.97 -3.34 12.96
CA GLY A 36 -7.86 -4.47 12.66
C GLY A 36 -9.06 -4.61 13.59
N GLY A 37 -9.31 -3.68 14.50
CA GLY A 37 -10.36 -3.77 15.53
C GLY A 37 -11.68 -3.12 15.14
N LEU A 38 -12.79 -3.65 15.70
CA LEU A 38 -14.17 -3.19 15.46
C LEU A 38 -14.48 -1.76 15.98
N ARG A 39 -13.58 -1.14 16.72
CA ARG A 39 -13.82 0.12 17.44
C ARG A 39 -12.90 1.27 17.03
N THR A 40 -12.40 1.27 15.81
CA THR A 40 -11.56 2.38 15.35
C THR A 40 -12.43 3.59 15.04
N VAL A 41 -12.12 4.74 15.63
CA VAL A 41 -12.74 6.02 15.25
C VAL A 41 -12.52 6.25 13.75
N SER A 42 -13.55 6.65 13.03
CA SER A 42 -13.50 6.74 11.55
C SER A 42 -12.39 7.64 11.03
N SER A 43 -11.97 8.67 11.79
CA SER A 43 -10.83 9.53 11.47
C SER A 43 -9.47 8.83 11.51
N TRP A 44 -9.39 7.68 12.17
CA TRP A 44 -8.17 6.90 12.35
C TRP A 44 -8.09 5.67 11.45
N LYS A 45 -9.01 5.50 10.52
CA LYS A 45 -8.93 4.42 9.53
C LYS A 45 -7.77 4.64 8.58
N GLY A 46 -7.20 3.55 8.10
CA GLY A 46 -5.88 3.50 7.47
C GLY A 46 -4.82 3.14 8.53
N ASP A 47 -3.74 2.51 8.12
CA ASP A 47 -2.74 2.00 9.07
C ASP A 47 -1.85 3.11 9.63
N ILE A 48 -1.57 4.13 8.81
CA ILE A 48 -0.72 5.26 9.19
C ILE A 48 -1.40 6.58 8.79
N ASN A 49 -1.32 7.55 9.69
CA ASN A 49 -1.80 8.91 9.45
C ASN A 49 -0.65 9.90 9.62
N THR A 50 -0.42 10.71 8.60
CA THR A 50 0.43 11.90 8.67
C THR A 50 -0.43 13.16 8.62
N ASP A 51 0.17 14.33 8.62
CA ASP A 51 -0.58 15.59 8.51
C ASP A 51 -1.27 15.75 7.14
N THR A 52 -0.72 15.16 6.10
CA THR A 52 -1.20 15.30 4.72
C THR A 52 -1.73 14.03 4.09
N GLU A 53 -1.40 12.85 4.62
CA GLU A 53 -1.66 11.58 3.99
C GLU A 53 -2.32 10.56 4.92
N LYS A 54 -3.07 9.64 4.33
CA LYS A 54 -3.50 8.38 4.96
C LYS A 54 -2.96 7.21 4.16
N LEU A 55 -2.26 6.32 4.84
CA LEU A 55 -1.64 5.15 4.22
C LEU A 55 -2.33 3.87 4.68
N GLU A 56 -2.53 2.97 3.74
CA GLU A 56 -2.82 1.55 3.98
C GLU A 56 -1.56 0.76 3.65
N CYS A 57 -1.12 -0.09 4.56
CA CYS A 57 0.10 -0.89 4.43
C CYS A 57 -0.23 -2.38 4.35
N LYS A 58 0.37 -3.08 3.40
CA LYS A 58 0.26 -4.53 3.24
C LYS A 58 1.66 -5.14 3.15
N ILE A 59 1.81 -6.33 3.69
CA ILE A 59 3.06 -7.07 3.68
C ILE A 59 2.82 -8.52 3.28
N THR A 60 3.68 -9.06 2.44
CA THR A 60 3.65 -10.47 2.04
C THR A 60 5.03 -11.10 2.13
N ASN A 61 5.08 -12.37 2.52
CA ASN A 61 6.28 -13.21 2.43
C ASN A 61 6.33 -14.02 1.12
N SER A 62 5.28 -13.91 0.30
CA SER A 62 5.22 -14.52 -1.03
C SER A 62 5.99 -13.68 -2.04
N SER A 63 6.45 -14.30 -3.13
CA SER A 63 6.99 -13.62 -4.32
C SER A 63 5.90 -12.97 -5.18
N LYS A 64 4.62 -13.15 -4.81
CA LYS A 64 3.46 -12.59 -5.50
C LYS A 64 2.56 -11.85 -4.53
N TYR A 65 1.98 -10.75 -5.01
CA TYR A 65 1.01 -9.95 -4.27
C TYR A 65 -0.19 -9.60 -5.15
N THR A 66 -1.39 -9.87 -4.66
CA THR A 66 -2.64 -9.49 -5.34
C THR A 66 -3.15 -8.17 -4.78
N LEU A 67 -3.07 -7.12 -5.59
CA LEU A 67 -3.63 -5.80 -5.28
C LEU A 67 -5.11 -5.80 -5.64
N LYS A 68 -5.97 -5.69 -4.64
CA LYS A 68 -7.43 -5.57 -4.83
C LYS A 68 -7.81 -4.10 -5.03
N PHE A 69 -8.56 -3.80 -6.07
CA PHE A 69 -9.02 -2.42 -6.32
C PHE A 69 -9.96 -1.91 -5.25
N SER A 70 -10.69 -2.81 -4.57
CA SER A 70 -11.49 -2.46 -3.41
C SER A 70 -10.67 -1.89 -2.25
N ASP A 71 -9.43 -2.35 -2.06
CA ASP A 71 -8.53 -1.81 -1.03
C ASP A 71 -8.08 -0.39 -1.39
N LEU A 72 -7.80 -0.13 -2.67
CA LEU A 72 -7.50 1.22 -3.17
C LEU A 72 -8.67 2.18 -2.98
N SER A 73 -9.87 1.76 -3.36
CA SER A 73 -11.09 2.56 -3.18
C SER A 73 -11.37 2.88 -1.73
N LYS A 74 -11.11 1.93 -0.84
CA LYS A 74 -11.30 2.06 0.60
C LYS A 74 -10.37 3.11 1.21
N ILE A 75 -9.06 3.03 0.95
CA ILE A 75 -8.12 4.03 1.48
C ILE A 75 -8.38 5.42 0.90
N ARG A 76 -8.73 5.49 -0.40
CA ARG A 76 -9.12 6.75 -1.03
C ARG A 76 -10.32 7.39 -0.34
N SER A 77 -11.38 6.65 -0.11
CA SER A 77 -12.56 7.15 0.58
C SER A 77 -12.25 7.69 1.97
N TYR A 78 -11.42 6.98 2.73
CA TYR A 78 -11.03 7.41 4.07
C TYR A 78 -10.14 8.66 4.06
N ALA A 79 -9.19 8.72 3.14
CA ALA A 79 -8.28 9.85 3.04
C ALA A 79 -9.03 11.13 2.66
N LEU A 80 -9.84 11.08 1.61
CA LEU A 80 -10.58 12.25 1.11
C LEU A 80 -11.61 12.79 2.11
N LYS A 81 -12.24 11.91 2.90
CA LYS A 81 -13.17 12.33 3.95
C LYS A 81 -12.52 13.29 4.96
N TYR A 82 -11.21 13.17 5.18
CA TYR A 82 -10.45 13.98 6.12
C TYR A 82 -9.47 14.94 5.43
N ASN A 83 -9.70 15.21 4.15
CA ASN A 83 -8.87 16.10 3.34
C ASN A 83 -7.38 15.70 3.36
N ARG A 84 -7.13 14.42 3.12
CA ARG A 84 -5.78 13.86 3.07
C ARG A 84 -5.56 13.09 1.77
N ASP A 85 -4.32 12.96 1.37
CA ASP A 85 -3.94 12.18 0.20
C ASP A 85 -3.93 10.69 0.52
N PRO A 86 -4.59 9.86 -0.31
CA PRO A 86 -4.55 8.42 -0.14
C PRO A 86 -3.24 7.83 -0.66
N VAL A 87 -2.62 6.97 0.13
CA VAL A 87 -1.42 6.23 -0.23
C VAL A 87 -1.62 4.76 0.10
N PHE A 88 -1.30 3.88 -0.85
CA PHE A 88 -1.34 2.44 -0.63
C PHE A 88 0.06 1.87 -0.80
N LEU A 89 0.57 1.19 0.22
CA LEU A 89 1.91 0.62 0.26
C LEU A 89 1.81 -0.90 0.37
N PHE A 90 2.58 -1.62 -0.43
CA PHE A 90 2.76 -3.06 -0.29
C PHE A 90 4.24 -3.44 -0.31
N GLU A 91 4.59 -4.46 0.47
CA GLU A 91 5.96 -4.91 0.68
C GLU A 91 6.09 -6.40 0.43
N PHE A 92 7.09 -6.76 -0.36
CA PHE A 92 7.63 -8.11 -0.41
C PHE A 92 8.72 -8.21 0.66
N ALA A 93 8.42 -8.88 1.77
CA ALA A 93 9.27 -8.88 2.98
C ALA A 93 10.41 -9.90 2.95
N SER A 94 10.39 -10.83 2.00
CA SER A 94 11.37 -11.91 1.92
C SER A 94 11.78 -12.22 0.49
N GLY A 95 12.87 -12.99 0.34
CA GLY A 95 13.39 -13.42 -0.95
C GLY A 95 14.42 -12.44 -1.54
N GLU A 96 14.93 -12.79 -2.70
CA GLU A 96 15.95 -12.03 -3.43
C GLU A 96 15.46 -10.64 -3.85
N TYR A 97 14.18 -10.52 -4.19
CA TYR A 97 13.58 -9.29 -4.71
C TYR A 97 12.70 -8.58 -3.68
N LYS A 98 13.05 -8.69 -2.39
CA LYS A 98 12.34 -7.97 -1.34
C LYS A 98 12.46 -6.46 -1.56
N ASP A 99 11.32 -5.78 -1.55
CA ASP A 99 11.25 -4.32 -1.69
C ASP A 99 9.86 -3.80 -1.33
N LYS A 100 9.72 -2.49 -1.22
CA LYS A 100 8.47 -1.78 -0.97
C LYS A 100 8.06 -0.96 -2.18
N TYR A 101 6.77 -0.97 -2.45
CA TYR A 101 6.16 -0.21 -3.55
C TYR A 101 4.98 0.60 -3.06
N VAL A 102 4.76 1.74 -3.69
CA VAL A 102 3.71 2.68 -3.32
C VAL A 102 2.82 2.95 -4.50
N CYS A 103 1.51 2.83 -4.31
CA CYS A 103 0.50 3.24 -5.26
C CYS A 103 0.03 4.65 -4.91
N LEU A 104 0.17 5.58 -5.84
CA LEU A 104 -0.35 6.93 -5.76
C LEU A 104 -1.50 7.11 -6.75
N PHE A 105 -2.50 7.91 -6.36
CA PHE A 105 -3.63 8.26 -7.22
C PHE A 105 -3.22 9.43 -8.12
N GLU A 106 -2.95 9.12 -9.37
CA GLU A 106 -2.50 10.07 -10.38
C GLU A 106 -3.22 9.83 -11.70
N SER A 107 -3.54 10.90 -12.42
CA SER A 107 -4.08 10.79 -13.77
C SER A 107 -3.07 10.13 -14.70
N ASN A 108 -3.53 9.26 -15.56
CA ASN A 108 -2.73 8.62 -16.60
C ASN A 108 -3.58 8.34 -17.85
N SER A 109 -2.94 7.94 -18.93
CA SER A 109 -3.59 7.67 -20.23
C SER A 109 -3.94 6.20 -20.43
N CYS A 110 -3.81 5.34 -19.40
CA CYS A 110 -4.16 3.93 -19.53
C CYS A 110 -5.65 3.74 -19.74
N GLU A 111 -6.02 2.69 -20.48
CA GLU A 111 -7.41 2.24 -20.55
C GLU A 111 -7.82 1.58 -19.22
N PRO A 112 -9.07 1.76 -18.77
CA PRO A 112 -9.54 1.13 -17.54
C PRO A 112 -9.51 -0.40 -17.64
N LEU A 113 -8.96 -1.03 -16.58
CA LEU A 113 -9.00 -2.47 -16.45
C LEU A 113 -10.40 -2.94 -16.05
N THR A 114 -10.84 -4.05 -16.63
CA THR A 114 -12.14 -4.65 -16.32
C THR A 114 -12.10 -5.62 -15.15
N GLN A 115 -10.93 -6.13 -14.80
CA GLN A 115 -10.74 -7.00 -13.64
C GLN A 115 -10.85 -6.21 -12.30
N LYS A 116 -10.94 -6.95 -11.21
CA LYS A 116 -11.08 -6.37 -9.86
C LYS A 116 -9.77 -6.35 -9.05
N SER A 117 -8.70 -6.88 -9.63
CA SER A 117 -7.40 -6.97 -8.97
C SER A 117 -6.27 -7.13 -9.99
N LEU A 118 -5.05 -6.84 -9.53
CA LEU A 118 -3.80 -7.09 -10.26
C LEU A 118 -2.88 -7.99 -9.46
N LEU A 119 -2.26 -8.95 -10.11
CA LEU A 119 -1.22 -9.80 -9.54
C LEU A 119 0.14 -9.22 -9.89
N PHE A 120 0.91 -8.84 -8.87
CA PHE A 120 2.29 -8.41 -9.01
C PHE A 120 3.26 -9.52 -8.60
N SER A 121 4.32 -9.67 -9.37
CA SER A 121 5.48 -10.50 -9.05
C SER A 121 6.62 -9.62 -8.57
N SER A 122 7.28 -10.01 -7.48
CA SER A 122 8.44 -9.28 -6.95
C SER A 122 9.58 -9.20 -7.97
N ALA A 123 9.83 -10.29 -8.72
CA ALA A 123 10.84 -10.32 -9.77
C ALA A 123 10.54 -9.36 -10.92
N ASP A 124 9.28 -9.29 -11.37
CA ASP A 124 8.88 -8.39 -12.46
C ASP A 124 8.98 -6.93 -12.05
N LEU A 125 8.53 -6.56 -10.86
CA LEU A 125 8.66 -5.20 -10.35
C LEU A 125 10.13 -4.81 -10.16
N PHE A 126 10.95 -5.72 -9.67
CA PHE A 126 12.39 -5.50 -9.53
C PHE A 126 13.10 -5.23 -10.87
N LYS A 127 12.74 -5.97 -11.92
CA LYS A 127 13.23 -5.69 -13.27
C LYS A 127 12.80 -4.32 -13.78
N ARG A 128 11.56 -3.94 -13.56
CA ARG A 128 11.01 -2.65 -13.99
C ARG A 128 11.66 -1.48 -13.26
N GLN A 129 11.93 -1.59 -11.96
CA GLN A 129 12.56 -0.52 -11.19
C GLN A 129 14.02 -0.23 -11.60
N LYS A 130 14.71 -1.18 -12.22
CA LYS A 130 16.04 -0.93 -12.81
C LYS A 130 16.00 0.03 -13.99
N LEU A 131 14.86 0.09 -14.68
CA LEU A 131 14.66 0.94 -15.86
C LEU A 131 14.01 2.28 -15.51
N ASN A 132 13.11 2.28 -14.51
CA ASN A 132 12.36 3.46 -14.13
C ASN A 132 11.88 3.36 -12.68
N THR A 133 11.82 4.50 -11.98
CA THR A 133 11.22 4.60 -10.64
C THR A 133 9.70 4.47 -10.65
N LEU A 134 9.05 4.85 -11.73
CA LEU A 134 7.66 4.51 -12.05
C LEU A 134 7.65 3.09 -12.63
N VAL A 135 7.25 2.11 -11.83
CA VAL A 135 7.37 0.69 -12.20
C VAL A 135 6.13 0.12 -12.88
N TYR A 136 4.97 0.73 -12.65
CA TYR A 136 3.71 0.29 -13.27
C TYR A 136 2.68 1.43 -13.25
N GLN A 137 1.81 1.47 -14.26
CA GLN A 137 0.63 2.34 -14.29
C GLN A 137 -0.59 1.55 -14.73
N PHE A 138 -1.74 1.88 -14.16
CA PHE A 138 -3.02 1.32 -14.58
C PHE A 138 -4.16 2.27 -14.22
N LYS A 139 -5.33 1.95 -14.71
CA LYS A 139 -6.58 2.63 -14.38
C LYS A 139 -7.64 1.58 -14.03
N TYR A 140 -8.46 1.87 -13.06
CA TYR A 140 -9.61 1.04 -12.71
C TYR A 140 -10.85 1.93 -12.51
N THR A 141 -12.02 1.34 -12.61
CA THR A 141 -13.28 2.06 -12.41
C THR A 141 -13.80 1.82 -10.99
N ASP A 142 -14.05 2.91 -10.28
CA ASP A 142 -14.62 2.92 -8.93
C ASP A 142 -15.93 3.71 -8.94
N LYS A 143 -17.06 3.03 -8.72
CA LYS A 143 -18.41 3.65 -8.74
C LYS A 143 -18.67 4.52 -10.00
N GLY A 144 -18.30 3.99 -11.16
CA GLY A 144 -18.48 4.66 -12.44
C GLY A 144 -17.46 5.75 -12.76
N VAL A 145 -16.45 5.95 -11.93
CA VAL A 145 -15.38 6.93 -12.14
C VAL A 145 -14.04 6.23 -12.32
N ASP A 146 -13.34 6.56 -13.38
CA ASP A 146 -12.02 6.01 -13.66
C ASP A 146 -10.96 6.64 -12.76
N ARG A 147 -10.16 5.78 -12.11
CA ARG A 147 -9.07 6.16 -11.20
C ARG A 147 -7.74 5.72 -11.76
N GLY A 148 -6.86 6.65 -12.03
CA GLY A 148 -5.49 6.38 -12.42
C GLY A 148 -4.61 6.07 -11.20
N ILE A 149 -3.75 5.07 -11.34
CA ILE A 149 -2.79 4.65 -10.31
C ILE A 149 -1.41 4.56 -10.93
N SER A 150 -0.45 5.13 -10.23
CA SER A 150 0.98 4.99 -10.52
C SER A 150 1.66 4.25 -9.39
N VAL A 151 2.41 3.22 -9.72
CA VAL A 151 3.19 2.42 -8.76
C VAL A 151 4.66 2.82 -8.85
N TYR A 152 5.18 3.31 -7.74
CA TYR A 152 6.57 3.72 -7.59
C TYR A 152 7.32 2.84 -6.60
N THR A 153 8.65 2.84 -6.67
CA THR A 153 9.45 2.32 -5.54
C THR A 153 9.23 3.21 -4.32
N TYR A 154 9.27 2.62 -3.13
CA TYR A 154 9.15 3.38 -1.88
C TYR A 154 10.23 4.46 -1.73
N ARG A 155 11.45 4.16 -2.17
CA ARG A 155 12.56 5.13 -2.17
C ARG A 155 12.22 6.37 -2.99
N HIS A 156 11.64 6.19 -4.18
CA HIS A 156 11.24 7.33 -5.02
C HIS A 156 10.10 8.12 -4.38
N TYR A 157 9.14 7.44 -3.77
CA TYR A 157 8.05 8.09 -3.03
C TYR A 157 8.59 9.02 -1.93
N LEU A 158 9.59 8.57 -1.16
CA LEU A 158 10.23 9.41 -0.15
C LEU A 158 10.89 10.65 -0.77
N THR A 159 11.51 10.51 -1.94
CA THR A 159 12.10 11.64 -2.69
C THR A 159 11.03 12.65 -3.13
N ILE A 160 9.94 12.18 -3.70
CA ILE A 160 8.81 13.04 -4.11
C ILE A 160 8.27 13.81 -2.89
N ARG A 161 8.05 13.12 -1.80
CA ARG A 161 7.46 13.66 -0.58
C ARG A 161 8.35 14.74 0.06
N ASN A 162 9.65 14.52 0.09
CA ASN A 162 10.61 15.45 0.69
C ASN A 162 10.84 16.71 -0.15
N ASN A 163 10.40 16.73 -1.41
CA ASN A 163 10.51 17.87 -2.31
C ASN A 163 9.22 18.72 -2.39
N GLN A 164 8.19 18.36 -1.64
CA GLN A 164 6.95 19.13 -1.49
C GLN A 164 7.03 20.05 -0.27
#